data_14b5f7dd7c3b930e6462110a3bacfb22
#
_entry.id   14b5f7dd7c3b930e6462110a3bacfb22
#
_cell.length_a   1.000
_cell.length_b   1.000
_cell.length_c   1.000
_cell.angle_alpha   90.00
_cell.angle_beta   90.00
_cell.angle_gamma   90.00
#
_symmetry.space_group_name_H-M   'P 1'
#
loop_
_entity.id
_entity.type
_entity.pdbx_description
1 polymer ?
#
loop_
_entity_poly.entity_id
_entity_poly.type
_entity_poly.pdbx_seq_one_letter_code
_entity_poly.pdbx_strand_id
1 'polypeptide(L)'
;MSVTTSIELVADAPAVWGRLVDLANMGTWVASHAGFVGGAPQSVAPGTEYTERIKVLGMPNDVRWTISTLEDGRRFAQEGRGPMGISIDAEYLVEPIADGSRLTISQGFSGGALFAVKGQLEREVKGAQESSLAKFKELVESA
;
A
#
# COMPACT_ATOMS: atom_id res chain seq x y z
N MET A 1 -15.72 4.18 -2.10
CA MET A 1 -14.78 5.21 -1.63
C MET A 1 -13.38 4.86 -2.08
N SER A 2 -12.65 5.77 -2.68
CA SER A 2 -11.25 5.54 -3.04
C SER A 2 -10.39 6.79 -2.78
N VAL A 3 -9.12 6.55 -2.48
CA VAL A 3 -8.14 7.61 -2.19
C VAL A 3 -6.89 7.34 -3.02
N THR A 4 -6.44 8.33 -3.77
CA THR A 4 -5.28 8.21 -4.64
C THR A 4 -4.29 9.35 -4.34
N THR A 5 -3.01 8.98 -4.19
CA THR A 5 -1.93 9.94 -3.93
C THR A 5 -0.71 9.53 -4.75
N SER A 6 0.05 10.48 -5.23
CA SER A 6 1.27 10.18 -5.98
C SER A 6 2.43 11.08 -5.54
N ILE A 7 3.66 10.62 -5.85
CA ILE A 7 4.89 11.36 -5.56
C ILE A 7 5.88 11.15 -6.70
N GLU A 8 6.68 12.18 -7.00
CA GLU A 8 7.78 12.08 -7.94
C GLU A 8 9.08 11.83 -7.19
N LEU A 9 9.89 10.92 -7.71
CA LEU A 9 11.10 10.42 -7.08
C LEU A 9 12.28 10.57 -8.04
N VAL A 10 13.45 10.93 -7.51
CA VAL A 10 14.69 11.04 -8.30
C VAL A 10 15.37 9.68 -8.50
N ALA A 11 14.71 8.60 -8.16
CA ALA A 11 15.20 7.23 -8.38
C ALA A 11 14.56 6.66 -9.63
N ASP A 12 15.26 5.75 -10.32
CA ASP A 12 14.73 5.11 -11.52
C ASP A 12 13.65 4.08 -11.18
N ALA A 13 12.84 3.72 -12.17
CA ALA A 13 11.72 2.81 -11.98
C ALA A 13 12.14 1.43 -11.41
N PRO A 14 13.22 0.79 -11.86
CA PRO A 14 13.65 -0.48 -11.27
C PRO A 14 14.00 -0.38 -9.77
N ALA A 15 14.64 0.69 -9.35
CA ALA A 15 14.98 0.90 -7.94
C ALA A 15 13.73 1.11 -7.09
N VAL A 16 12.78 1.89 -7.60
CA VAL A 16 11.49 2.11 -6.94
C VAL A 16 10.71 0.80 -6.84
N TRP A 17 10.65 0.05 -7.92
CA TRP A 17 9.94 -1.23 -7.95
C TRP A 17 10.52 -2.24 -6.96
N GLY A 18 11.85 -2.37 -6.93
CA GLY A 18 12.50 -3.30 -6.01
C GLY A 18 12.16 -3.03 -4.55
N ARG A 19 12.07 -1.77 -4.16
CA ARG A 19 11.69 -1.37 -2.80
C ARG A 19 10.21 -1.61 -2.55
N LEU A 20 9.38 -1.34 -3.55
CA LEU A 20 7.93 -1.47 -3.44
C LEU A 20 7.49 -2.92 -3.21
N VAL A 21 8.07 -3.88 -3.93
CA VAL A 21 7.68 -5.29 -3.82
C VAL A 21 8.39 -6.03 -2.70
N ASP A 22 9.28 -5.40 -1.98
CA ASP A 22 9.94 -5.96 -0.80
C ASP A 22 9.00 -5.85 0.39
N LEU A 23 7.99 -6.71 0.41
CA LEU A 23 6.91 -6.64 1.41
C LEU A 23 7.42 -6.89 2.83
N ALA A 24 8.45 -7.72 2.99
CA ALA A 24 9.01 -7.99 4.32
C ALA A 24 9.51 -6.71 5.01
N ASN A 25 9.91 -5.70 4.24
CA ASN A 25 10.41 -4.43 4.75
C ASN A 25 9.42 -3.28 4.59
N MET A 26 8.15 -3.56 4.29
CA MET A 26 7.15 -2.51 4.10
C MET A 26 6.96 -1.65 5.36
N GLY A 27 7.23 -2.19 6.54
CA GLY A 27 7.13 -1.43 7.79
C GLY A 27 8.09 -0.26 7.88
N THR A 28 9.11 -0.20 7.01
CA THR A 28 10.05 0.93 6.98
C THR A 28 9.44 2.18 6.35
N TRP A 29 8.34 2.05 5.60
CA TRP A 29 7.73 3.20 4.94
C TRP A 29 6.21 3.26 5.01
N VAL A 30 5.50 2.15 5.13
CA VAL A 30 4.03 2.13 5.18
C VAL A 30 3.55 2.59 6.56
N ALA A 31 2.94 3.76 6.63
CA ALA A 31 2.57 4.39 7.90
C ALA A 31 1.54 3.57 8.71
N SER A 32 0.61 2.90 8.05
CA SER A 32 -0.43 2.12 8.72
C SER A 32 0.01 0.71 9.11
N HIS A 33 1.16 0.26 8.64
CA HIS A 33 1.62 -1.11 8.87
C HIS A 33 2.04 -1.30 10.33
N ALA A 34 1.46 -2.30 10.99
CA ALA A 34 1.77 -2.66 12.37
C ALA A 34 2.46 -4.02 12.50
N GLY A 35 2.46 -4.82 11.44
CA GLY A 35 3.14 -6.11 11.42
C GLY A 35 2.46 -7.11 10.51
N PHE A 36 3.03 -8.31 10.46
CA PHE A 36 2.43 -9.44 9.75
C PHE A 36 1.92 -10.47 10.75
N VAL A 37 0.80 -11.10 10.42
CA VAL A 37 0.29 -12.23 11.20
C VAL A 37 0.71 -13.49 10.45
N GLY A 38 1.53 -14.33 11.10
CA GLY A 38 2.08 -15.52 10.46
C GLY A 38 3.31 -15.27 9.60
N GLY A 39 3.84 -14.04 9.62
CA GLY A 39 5.04 -13.67 8.88
C GLY A 39 4.77 -13.05 7.52
N ALA A 40 5.79 -12.39 6.99
CA ALA A 40 5.74 -11.75 5.68
C ALA A 40 5.71 -12.81 4.57
N PRO A 41 5.08 -12.52 3.40
CA PRO A 41 5.14 -13.44 2.27
C PRO A 41 6.58 -13.54 1.76
N GLN A 42 7.00 -14.76 1.41
CA GLN A 42 8.36 -15.02 0.92
C GLN A 42 8.53 -14.68 -0.55
N SER A 43 7.43 -14.58 -1.28
CA SER A 43 7.47 -14.22 -2.69
C SER A 43 6.25 -13.35 -3.01
N VAL A 44 6.38 -12.57 -4.08
CA VAL A 44 5.30 -11.69 -4.54
C VAL A 44 4.89 -12.19 -5.93
N ALA A 45 3.70 -12.74 -6.02
CA ALA A 45 3.15 -13.30 -7.26
C ALA A 45 1.63 -13.27 -7.21
N PRO A 46 0.94 -13.26 -8.37
CA PRO A 46 -0.52 -13.37 -8.36
C PRO A 46 -0.96 -14.64 -7.62
N GLY A 47 -1.96 -14.49 -6.76
CA GLY A 47 -2.46 -15.57 -5.91
C GLY A 47 -1.79 -15.71 -4.55
N THR A 48 -0.68 -15.01 -4.31
CA THR A 48 -0.04 -15.01 -2.99
C THR A 48 -0.97 -14.36 -1.97
N GLU A 49 -1.14 -15.03 -0.82
CA GLU A 49 -1.94 -14.52 0.28
C GLU A 49 -1.07 -14.26 1.49
N TYR A 50 -1.41 -13.20 2.24
CA TYR A 50 -0.75 -12.90 3.51
C TYR A 50 -1.69 -12.06 4.37
N THR A 51 -1.44 -12.04 5.68
CA THR A 51 -2.23 -11.23 6.62
C THR A 51 -1.36 -10.13 7.21
N GLU A 52 -1.82 -8.91 7.05
CA GLU A 52 -1.16 -7.73 7.57
C GLU A 52 -2.00 -7.15 8.70
N ARG A 53 -1.34 -6.77 9.80
CA ARG A 53 -1.98 -5.98 10.84
C ARG A 53 -1.73 -4.52 10.52
N ILE A 54 -2.82 -3.76 10.39
CA ILE A 54 -2.76 -2.32 10.13
C ILE A 54 -3.42 -1.57 11.28
N LYS A 55 -3.02 -0.32 11.47
CA LYS A 55 -3.65 0.56 12.45
C LYS A 55 -4.48 1.59 11.70
N VAL A 56 -5.80 1.55 11.92
CA VAL A 56 -6.76 2.45 11.27
C VAL A 56 -7.75 2.94 12.32
N LEU A 57 -8.03 4.22 12.34
CA LEU A 57 -8.94 4.87 13.30
C LEU A 57 -8.53 4.57 14.74
N GLY A 58 -7.21 4.53 15.00
CA GLY A 58 -6.65 4.26 16.31
C GLY A 58 -6.69 2.81 16.76
N MET A 59 -7.15 1.89 15.92
CA MET A 59 -7.32 0.47 16.29
C MET A 59 -6.55 -0.45 15.37
N PRO A 60 -5.96 -1.54 15.91
CA PRO A 60 -5.36 -2.57 15.06
C PRO A 60 -6.45 -3.39 14.37
N ASN A 61 -6.22 -3.70 13.11
CA ASN A 61 -7.10 -4.53 12.29
C ASN A 61 -6.26 -5.47 11.44
N ASP A 62 -6.71 -6.71 11.32
CA ASP A 62 -6.03 -7.68 10.47
C ASP A 62 -6.72 -7.70 9.11
N VAL A 63 -5.92 -7.54 8.06
CA VAL A 63 -6.39 -7.57 6.67
C VAL A 63 -5.74 -8.75 5.98
N ARG A 64 -6.57 -9.61 5.39
CA ARG A 64 -6.10 -10.73 4.59
C ARG A 64 -6.02 -10.31 3.15
N TRP A 65 -4.79 -10.18 2.65
CA TRP A 65 -4.51 -9.74 1.30
C TRP A 65 -4.32 -10.91 0.35
N THR A 66 -4.80 -10.75 -0.89
CA THR A 66 -4.50 -11.63 -2.01
C THR A 66 -3.96 -10.76 -3.14
N ILE A 67 -2.77 -11.07 -3.62
CA ILE A 67 -2.18 -10.35 -4.74
C ILE A 67 -2.93 -10.75 -6.00
N SER A 68 -3.54 -9.79 -6.68
CA SER A 68 -4.35 -10.02 -7.87
C SER A 68 -3.61 -9.77 -9.17
N THR A 69 -2.70 -8.78 -9.19
CA THR A 69 -2.00 -8.38 -10.39
C THR A 69 -0.56 -8.04 -10.07
N LEU A 70 0.34 -8.51 -10.92
CA LEU A 70 1.76 -8.15 -10.83
C LEU A 70 2.29 -8.00 -12.25
N GLU A 71 2.45 -6.75 -12.69
CA GLU A 71 3.12 -6.42 -13.95
C GLU A 71 4.52 -5.91 -13.56
N ASP A 72 5.52 -6.75 -13.75
CA ASP A 72 6.87 -6.52 -13.26
C ASP A 72 7.40 -5.14 -13.66
N GLY A 73 7.91 -4.42 -12.67
CA GLY A 73 8.47 -3.08 -12.87
C GLY A 73 7.44 -1.96 -12.99
N ARG A 74 6.14 -2.27 -13.01
CA ARG A 74 5.13 -1.27 -13.34
C ARG A 74 3.94 -1.22 -12.39
N ARG A 75 3.29 -2.36 -12.11
CA ARG A 75 2.01 -2.35 -11.41
C ARG A 75 1.87 -3.53 -10.47
N PHE A 76 1.41 -3.25 -9.28
CA PHE A 76 1.13 -4.22 -8.24
C PHE A 76 -0.27 -3.93 -7.70
N ALA A 77 -1.14 -4.92 -7.69
CA ALA A 77 -2.49 -4.75 -7.15
C ALA A 77 -2.85 -5.92 -6.24
N GLN A 78 -3.62 -5.64 -5.22
CA GLN A 78 -4.07 -6.65 -4.27
C GLN A 78 -5.44 -6.31 -3.72
N GLU A 79 -6.14 -7.35 -3.28
CA GLU A 79 -7.46 -7.25 -2.68
C GLU A 79 -7.39 -7.77 -1.26
N GLY A 80 -8.00 -7.05 -0.31
CA GLY A 80 -7.97 -7.38 1.09
C GLY A 80 -9.36 -7.54 1.68
N ARG A 81 -9.43 -8.38 2.69
CA ARG A 81 -10.62 -8.59 3.51
C ARG A 81 -10.29 -8.19 4.94
N GLY A 82 -10.96 -7.17 5.43
CA GLY A 82 -10.84 -6.73 6.81
C GLY A 82 -11.97 -7.28 7.68
N PRO A 83 -12.04 -6.83 8.93
CA PRO A 83 -13.11 -7.26 9.84
C PRO A 83 -14.47 -6.73 9.40
N MET A 84 -15.55 -7.39 9.82
CA MET A 84 -16.93 -6.94 9.64
C MET A 84 -17.35 -6.77 8.17
N GLY A 85 -16.81 -7.59 7.27
CA GLY A 85 -17.17 -7.56 5.86
C GLY A 85 -16.58 -6.40 5.07
N ILE A 86 -15.59 -5.72 5.60
CA ILE A 86 -14.90 -4.64 4.90
C ILE A 86 -14.01 -5.22 3.81
N SER A 87 -14.10 -4.67 2.62
CA SER A 87 -13.22 -5.00 1.49
C SER A 87 -12.33 -3.82 1.19
N ILE A 88 -11.07 -4.12 0.89
CA ILE A 88 -10.06 -3.11 0.56
C ILE A 88 -9.40 -3.55 -0.74
N ASP A 89 -9.23 -2.62 -1.69
CA ASP A 89 -8.37 -2.86 -2.84
C ASP A 89 -7.24 -1.85 -2.81
N ALA A 90 -6.06 -2.28 -3.24
CA ALA A 90 -4.89 -1.42 -3.27
C ALA A 90 -4.16 -1.62 -4.59
N GLU A 91 -3.72 -0.51 -5.19
CA GLU A 91 -2.94 -0.54 -6.42
C GLU A 91 -1.75 0.39 -6.27
N TYR A 92 -0.61 -0.09 -6.72
CA TYR A 92 0.65 0.67 -6.75
C TYR A 92 1.13 0.71 -8.19
N LEU A 93 1.34 1.92 -8.70
CA LEU A 93 1.75 2.12 -10.09
C LEU A 93 3.08 2.88 -10.10
N VAL A 94 4.07 2.32 -10.80
CA VAL A 94 5.37 2.95 -11.01
C VAL A 94 5.49 3.34 -12.46
N GLU A 95 5.76 4.63 -12.72
CA GLU A 95 5.90 5.18 -14.06
C GLU A 95 7.22 5.91 -14.19
N PRO A 96 8.01 5.64 -15.26
CA PRO A 96 9.20 6.44 -15.51
C PRO A 96 8.78 7.85 -15.93
N ILE A 97 9.52 8.85 -15.43
CA ILE A 97 9.39 10.26 -15.84
C ILE A 97 10.76 10.77 -16.23
N ALA A 98 10.85 12.02 -16.73
CA ALA A 98 12.07 12.56 -17.30
C ALA A 98 13.29 12.43 -16.35
N ASP A 99 13.10 12.73 -15.07
CA ASP A 99 14.19 12.76 -14.09
C ASP A 99 14.07 11.70 -12.99
N GLY A 100 13.36 10.61 -13.24
CA GLY A 100 13.18 9.58 -12.23
C GLY A 100 11.91 8.78 -12.43
N SER A 101 11.07 8.71 -11.40
CA SER A 101 9.84 7.90 -11.42
C SER A 101 8.71 8.59 -10.69
N ARG A 102 7.49 8.21 -11.03
CA ARG A 102 6.30 8.56 -10.26
C ARG A 102 5.73 7.30 -9.64
N LEU A 103 5.48 7.33 -8.35
CA LEU A 103 4.78 6.26 -7.63
C LEU A 103 3.39 6.75 -7.25
N THR A 104 2.37 6.02 -7.66
CA THR A 104 0.97 6.32 -7.35
C THR A 104 0.40 5.19 -6.51
N ILE A 105 -0.25 5.54 -5.39
CA ILE A 105 -0.97 4.60 -4.54
C ILE A 105 -2.46 4.93 -4.62
N SER A 106 -3.27 3.92 -4.94
CA SER A 106 -4.73 4.04 -4.94
C SER A 106 -5.31 2.97 -4.04
N GLN A 107 -6.21 3.35 -3.14
CA GLN A 107 -6.87 2.41 -2.24
C GLN A 107 -8.36 2.65 -2.26
N GLY A 108 -9.12 1.56 -2.42
CA GLY A 108 -10.57 1.57 -2.38
C GLY A 108 -11.07 0.82 -1.15
N PHE A 109 -12.18 1.29 -0.58
CA PHE A 109 -12.79 0.71 0.62
C PHE A 109 -14.27 0.56 0.39
N SER A 110 -14.83 -0.60 0.77
CA SER A 110 -16.25 -0.86 0.69
C SER A 110 -16.69 -1.80 1.81
N GLY A 111 -18.00 -1.84 2.05
CA GLY A 111 -18.59 -2.71 3.07
C GLY A 111 -19.32 -1.94 4.18
N GLY A 112 -20.31 -2.59 4.73
CA GLY A 112 -21.31 -2.17 5.68
C GLY A 112 -21.06 -0.94 6.55
N ALA A 113 -20.28 -1.11 7.61
CA ALA A 113 -20.13 -0.07 8.63
C ALA A 113 -19.28 1.14 8.20
N LEU A 114 -18.59 1.07 7.05
CA LEU A 114 -17.74 2.19 6.60
C LEU A 114 -18.53 3.44 6.26
N PHE A 115 -19.79 3.29 5.91
CA PHE A 115 -20.65 4.41 5.56
C PHE A 115 -20.69 5.48 6.67
N ALA A 116 -20.74 5.06 7.93
CA ALA A 116 -20.83 5.97 9.07
C ALA A 116 -19.54 6.78 9.32
N VAL A 117 -18.39 6.29 8.87
CA VAL A 117 -17.07 6.89 9.12
C VAL A 117 -16.34 7.29 7.84
N LYS A 118 -17.05 7.34 6.74
CA LYS A 118 -16.45 7.56 5.41
C LYS A 118 -15.53 8.78 5.36
N GLY A 119 -15.98 9.94 5.77
CA GLY A 119 -15.20 11.16 5.70
C GLY A 119 -13.95 11.12 6.59
N GLN A 120 -14.08 10.56 7.78
CA GLN A 120 -12.95 10.41 8.71
C GLN A 120 -11.94 9.42 8.16
N LEU A 121 -12.42 8.30 7.60
CA LEU A 121 -11.55 7.29 7.02
C LEU A 121 -10.81 7.82 5.79
N GLU A 122 -11.48 8.56 4.91
CA GLU A 122 -10.83 9.18 3.76
C GLU A 122 -9.68 10.09 4.16
N ARG A 123 -9.89 10.93 5.17
CA ARG A 123 -8.84 11.83 5.67
C ARG A 123 -7.66 11.06 6.25
N GLU A 124 -7.94 10.02 7.03
CA GLU A 124 -6.88 9.20 7.63
C GLU A 124 -6.08 8.45 6.58
N VAL A 125 -6.76 7.84 5.62
CA VAL A 125 -6.10 7.09 4.54
C VAL A 125 -5.24 8.02 3.69
N LYS A 126 -5.76 9.21 3.35
CA LYS A 126 -4.98 10.19 2.59
C LYS A 126 -3.74 10.62 3.35
N GLY A 127 -3.87 10.94 4.63
CA GLY A 127 -2.74 11.32 5.48
C GLY A 127 -1.71 10.20 5.59
N ALA A 128 -2.17 8.95 5.74
CA ALA A 128 -1.29 7.79 5.79
C ALA A 128 -0.54 7.57 4.46
N GLN A 129 -1.23 7.74 3.32
CA GLN A 129 -0.60 7.64 2.01
C GLN A 129 0.47 8.72 1.83
N GLU A 130 0.16 9.95 2.18
CA GLU A 130 1.12 11.06 2.08
C GLU A 130 2.34 10.82 2.95
N SER A 131 2.13 10.40 4.19
CA SER A 131 3.22 10.06 5.12
C SER A 131 4.07 8.90 4.60
N SER A 132 3.42 7.86 4.09
CA SER A 132 4.10 6.69 3.53
C SER A 132 4.97 7.06 2.33
N LEU A 133 4.43 7.85 1.42
CA LEU A 133 5.16 8.29 0.22
C LEU A 133 6.34 9.18 0.56
N ALA A 134 6.20 10.09 1.54
CA ALA A 134 7.30 10.91 2.00
C ALA A 134 8.44 10.05 2.58
N LYS A 135 8.09 9.03 3.34
CA LYS A 135 9.08 8.10 3.90
C LYS A 135 9.73 7.25 2.81
N PHE A 136 8.94 6.78 1.87
CA PHE A 136 9.45 6.03 0.71
C PHE A 136 10.47 6.85 -0.06
N LYS A 137 10.17 8.14 -0.30
CA LYS A 137 11.08 9.06 -0.97
C LYS A 137 12.42 9.15 -0.24
N GLU A 138 12.39 9.32 1.09
CA GLU A 138 13.62 9.35 1.88
C GLU A 138 14.46 8.08 1.68
N LEU A 139 13.80 6.92 1.72
CA LEU A 139 14.48 5.63 1.62
C LEU A 139 15.09 5.40 0.25
N VAL A 140 14.38 5.72 -0.82
CA VAL A 140 14.82 5.40 -2.17
C VAL A 140 15.82 6.43 -2.71
N GLU A 141 15.74 7.69 -2.26
CA GLU A 141 16.64 8.75 -2.70
C GLU A 141 17.95 8.82 -1.93
N SER A 142 17.99 8.26 -0.72
CA SER A 142 19.20 8.24 0.11
C SER A 142 20.07 7.02 -0.14
N ALA A 143 19.65 6.12 -0.98
CA ALA A 143 20.35 4.88 -1.27
C ALA A 143 21.50 5.08 -2.28
#